data_dbbb027c7a1563876cbbf2fb29428677
#
_entry.id   dbbb027c7a1563876cbbf2fb29428677
#
_cell.length_a   1.000
_cell.length_b   1.000
_cell.length_c   1.000
_cell.angle_alpha   90.00
_cell.angle_beta   90.00
_cell.angle_gamma   90.00
#
_symmetry.space_group_name_H-M   'P 1'
#
loop_
_entity.id
_entity.type
_entity.pdbx_description
1 polymer ?
#
loop_
_entity_poly.entity_id
_entity_poly.type
_entity_poly.pdbx_seq_one_letter_code
_entity_poly.pdbx_strand_id
1 'polypeptide(L)'
;MIITGMEHFQDVCKKKLVGWYNKNRACTLSPMLEMHEINLGNVFVVWSCKTLQNYKCLVSTTVSGDGIYAEYTYNGDRQELYEDVYKKLTNACITEE
;
A
#
# COMPACT_ATOMS: atom_id res chain seq x y z
N MET A 1 -17.90 -1.84 -5.52
CA MET A 1 -16.69 -2.22 -6.28
C MET A 1 -16.68 -3.72 -6.50
N ILE A 2 -16.47 -4.17 -7.72
CA ILE A 2 -16.39 -5.59 -8.05
C ILE A 2 -14.96 -5.95 -8.39
N ILE A 3 -14.40 -6.94 -7.68
CA ILE A 3 -13.05 -7.46 -7.92
C ILE A 3 -13.19 -8.77 -8.69
N THR A 4 -12.54 -8.86 -9.84
CA THR A 4 -12.66 -10.00 -10.75
C THR A 4 -11.59 -11.07 -10.56
N GLY A 5 -10.58 -10.80 -9.74
CA GLY A 5 -9.50 -11.74 -9.46
C GLY A 5 -8.34 -11.06 -8.77
N MET A 6 -7.30 -11.83 -8.45
CA MET A 6 -6.15 -11.32 -7.69
C MET A 6 -5.39 -10.24 -8.46
N GLU A 7 -5.17 -10.44 -9.76
CA GLU A 7 -4.44 -9.46 -10.57
C GLU A 7 -5.20 -8.12 -10.59
N HIS A 8 -6.51 -8.17 -10.80
CA HIS A 8 -7.36 -6.98 -10.75
C HIS A 8 -7.29 -6.32 -9.37
N PHE A 9 -7.35 -7.11 -8.30
CA PHE A 9 -7.28 -6.60 -6.94
C PHE A 9 -5.95 -5.88 -6.67
N GLN A 10 -4.83 -6.49 -7.08
CA GLN A 10 -3.51 -5.88 -6.91
C GLN A 10 -3.41 -4.55 -7.67
N ASP A 11 -3.94 -4.48 -8.89
CA ASP A 11 -3.97 -3.25 -9.66
C ASP A 11 -4.77 -2.15 -8.97
N VAL A 12 -5.94 -2.51 -8.43
CA VAL A 12 -6.78 -1.57 -7.68
C VAL A 12 -6.02 -1.05 -6.46
N CYS A 13 -5.39 -1.93 -5.69
CA CYS A 13 -4.63 -1.55 -4.49
C CYS A 13 -3.47 -0.61 -4.82
N LYS A 14 -2.71 -0.90 -5.87
CA LYS A 14 -1.60 -0.03 -6.29
C LYS A 14 -2.10 1.36 -6.68
N LYS A 15 -3.18 1.44 -7.44
CA LYS A 15 -3.77 2.72 -7.83
C LYS A 15 -4.28 3.50 -6.62
N LYS A 16 -4.86 2.80 -5.66
CA LYS A 16 -5.35 3.45 -4.43
C LYS A 16 -4.21 4.04 -3.62
N LEU A 17 -3.10 3.31 -3.48
CA LEU A 17 -1.95 3.84 -2.74
C LEU A 17 -1.34 5.05 -3.45
N VAL A 18 -1.20 5.02 -4.76
CA VAL A 18 -0.72 6.17 -5.54
C VAL A 18 -1.62 7.38 -5.28
N GLY A 19 -2.93 7.20 -5.35
CA GLY A 19 -3.88 8.30 -5.12
C GLY A 19 -3.79 8.85 -3.71
N TRP A 20 -3.75 7.97 -2.70
CA TRP A 20 -3.61 8.41 -1.31
C TRP A 20 -2.29 9.15 -1.09
N TYR A 21 -1.19 8.60 -1.58
CA TYR A 21 0.14 9.16 -1.40
C TYR A 21 0.23 10.58 -1.98
N ASN A 22 -0.20 10.75 -3.22
CA ASN A 22 -0.12 12.03 -3.90
C ASN A 22 -1.00 13.09 -3.23
N LYS A 23 -2.11 12.69 -2.65
CA LYS A 23 -3.01 13.58 -1.92
C LYS A 23 -2.42 13.98 -0.56
N ASN A 24 -1.61 13.12 0.05
CA ASN A 24 -1.13 13.30 1.43
C ASN A 24 0.39 13.45 1.54
N ARG A 25 1.10 13.71 0.45
CA ARG A 25 2.58 13.69 0.47
C ARG A 25 3.21 14.72 1.41
N ALA A 26 2.52 15.82 1.72
CA ALA A 26 3.00 16.77 2.70
C ALA A 26 3.10 16.17 4.11
N CYS A 27 2.32 15.11 4.37
CA CYS A 27 2.33 14.39 5.65
C CYS A 27 3.28 13.18 5.64
N THR A 28 3.70 12.72 4.46
CA THR A 28 4.46 11.49 4.31
C THR A 28 5.95 11.72 4.16
N LEU A 29 6.35 12.79 3.50
CA LEU A 29 7.75 13.05 3.19
C LEU A 29 8.45 13.76 4.34
N SER A 30 9.73 13.42 4.51
CA SER A 30 10.64 14.20 5.35
C SER A 30 10.76 15.61 4.77
N PRO A 31 10.97 16.65 5.61
CA PRO A 31 11.24 18.00 5.10
C PRO A 31 12.46 18.08 4.18
N MET A 32 13.34 17.08 4.24
CA MET A 32 14.55 17.03 3.40
C MET A 32 14.31 16.41 2.02
N LEU A 33 13.12 15.82 1.80
CA LEU A 33 12.79 15.17 0.53
C LEU A 33 11.96 16.10 -0.33
N GLU A 34 12.16 16.00 -1.65
CA GLU A 34 11.34 16.74 -2.60
C GLU A 34 9.93 16.13 -2.66
N MET A 35 8.94 17.01 -2.81
CA MET A 35 7.53 16.62 -2.81
C MET A 35 7.08 16.34 -4.25
N HIS A 36 7.53 15.22 -4.80
CA HIS A 36 7.11 14.76 -6.12
C HIS A 36 5.92 13.82 -6.03
N GLU A 37 5.09 13.87 -7.06
CA GLU A 37 4.07 12.84 -7.21
C GLU A 37 4.71 11.52 -7.58
N ILE A 38 4.10 10.43 -7.11
CA ILE A 38 4.48 9.08 -7.50
C ILE A 38 3.51 8.54 -8.54
N ASN A 39 3.92 7.50 -9.24
CA ASN A 39 3.10 6.79 -10.21
C ASN A 39 3.12 5.29 -9.91
N LEU A 40 2.46 4.50 -10.75
CA LEU A 40 2.37 3.05 -10.56
C LEU A 40 3.73 2.35 -10.53
N GLY A 41 4.73 2.93 -11.18
CA GLY A 41 6.10 2.40 -11.13
C GLY A 41 6.79 2.57 -9.79
N ASN A 42 6.23 3.39 -8.90
CA ASN A 42 6.78 3.66 -7.57
C ASN A 42 6.11 2.85 -6.46
N VAL A 43 5.18 1.97 -6.79
CA VAL A 43 4.50 1.13 -5.82
C VAL A 43 4.60 -0.33 -6.23
N PHE A 44 4.61 -1.22 -5.23
CA PHE A 44 4.71 -2.65 -5.49
C PHE A 44 3.96 -3.43 -4.42
N VAL A 45 3.49 -4.62 -4.80
CA VAL A 45 2.82 -5.54 -3.89
C VAL A 45 3.88 -6.29 -3.09
N VAL A 46 3.81 -6.20 -1.78
CA VAL A 46 4.69 -6.94 -0.88
C VAL A 46 4.21 -8.39 -0.76
N TRP A 47 2.91 -8.56 -0.51
CA TRP A 47 2.25 -9.87 -0.54
C TRP A 47 0.74 -9.66 -0.71
N SER A 48 0.07 -10.73 -1.09
CA SER A 48 -1.38 -10.74 -1.19
C SER A 48 -1.90 -12.15 -0.95
N CYS A 49 -3.17 -12.22 -0.55
CA CYS A 49 -3.83 -13.51 -0.37
C CYS A 49 -5.31 -13.40 -0.70
N LYS A 50 -5.91 -14.55 -0.98
CA LYS A 50 -7.34 -14.66 -1.23
C LYS A 50 -7.87 -15.81 -0.38
N THR A 51 -8.99 -15.56 0.30
CA THR A 51 -9.73 -16.59 1.03
C THR A 51 -11.18 -16.46 0.65
N LEU A 52 -11.71 -17.47 -0.05
CA LEU A 52 -13.05 -17.43 -0.63
C LEU A 52 -13.18 -16.19 -1.54
N GLN A 53 -14.14 -15.32 -1.27
CA GLN A 53 -14.35 -14.09 -2.04
C GLN A 53 -13.65 -12.87 -1.45
N ASN A 54 -12.86 -13.07 -0.38
CA ASN A 54 -12.16 -11.98 0.30
C ASN A 54 -10.70 -11.92 -0.12
N TYR A 55 -10.15 -10.72 -0.22
CA TYR A 55 -8.77 -10.48 -0.65
C TYR A 55 -8.05 -9.59 0.33
N LYS A 56 -6.76 -9.80 0.46
CA LYS A 56 -5.89 -8.93 1.24
C LYS A 56 -4.59 -8.68 0.50
N CYS A 57 -4.08 -7.44 0.59
CA CYS A 57 -2.89 -7.03 -0.14
C CYS A 57 -2.11 -6.01 0.67
N LEU A 58 -0.80 -6.19 0.77
CA LEU A 58 0.11 -5.22 1.36
C LEU A 58 0.91 -4.58 0.23
N VAL A 59 0.85 -3.25 0.13
CA VAL A 59 1.50 -2.47 -0.92
C VAL A 59 2.46 -1.48 -0.29
N SER A 60 3.63 -1.32 -0.89
CA SER A 60 4.64 -0.38 -0.41
C SER A 60 5.11 0.51 -1.55
N THR A 61 5.91 1.54 -1.20
CA THR A 61 6.49 2.46 -2.19
C THR A 61 7.99 2.25 -2.32
N THR A 62 8.54 2.68 -3.45
CA THR A 62 9.98 2.72 -3.67
C THR A 62 10.60 4.02 -3.16
N VAL A 63 9.79 4.93 -2.61
CA VAL A 63 10.29 6.22 -2.12
C VAL A 63 11.12 5.98 -0.86
N SER A 64 12.40 6.36 -0.94
CA SER A 64 13.34 6.16 0.15
C SER A 64 13.03 7.11 1.33
N GLY A 65 12.99 6.56 2.53
CA GLY A 65 12.93 7.35 3.76
C GLY A 65 11.53 7.75 4.22
N ASP A 66 10.47 7.47 3.48
CA ASP A 66 9.12 7.81 3.93
C ASP A 66 8.48 6.73 4.82
N GLY A 67 8.87 5.48 4.63
CA GLY A 67 8.37 4.34 5.42
C GLY A 67 6.89 4.05 5.26
N ILE A 68 6.26 4.54 4.20
CA ILE A 68 4.83 4.38 3.99
C ILE A 68 4.51 3.04 3.36
N TYR A 69 3.50 2.37 3.88
CA TYR A 69 2.92 1.18 3.27
C TYR A 69 1.43 1.11 3.61
N ALA A 70 0.69 0.35 2.82
CA ALA A 70 -0.76 0.26 3.00
C ALA A 70 -1.22 -1.19 2.96
N GLU A 71 -2.19 -1.49 3.80
CA GLU A 71 -2.87 -2.78 3.80
C GLU A 71 -4.29 -2.58 3.29
N TYR A 72 -4.63 -3.34 2.25
CA TYR A 72 -5.96 -3.29 1.65
C TYR A 72 -6.69 -4.58 1.97
N THR A 73 -7.92 -4.45 2.43
CA THR A 73 -8.77 -5.59 2.75
C THR A 73 -10.09 -5.44 1.99
N TYR A 74 -10.43 -6.46 1.21
CA TYR A 74 -11.65 -6.47 0.43
C TYR A 74 -12.59 -7.55 0.95
N ASN A 75 -13.80 -7.12 1.31
CA ASN A 75 -14.90 -8.02 1.67
C ASN A 75 -15.76 -8.25 0.42
N GLY A 76 -15.67 -9.45 -0.15
CA GLY A 76 -16.37 -9.76 -1.39
C GLY A 76 -17.89 -9.88 -1.23
N ASP A 77 -18.37 -10.23 -0.04
CA ASP A 77 -19.82 -10.32 0.21
C ASP A 77 -20.47 -8.95 0.17
N ARG A 78 -19.77 -7.93 0.65
CA ARG A 78 -20.26 -6.55 0.71
C ARG A 78 -19.70 -5.69 -0.41
N GLN A 79 -18.73 -6.18 -1.17
CA GLN A 79 -18.02 -5.43 -2.20
C GLN A 79 -17.41 -4.13 -1.64
N GLU A 80 -16.84 -4.22 -0.44
CA GLU A 80 -16.24 -3.11 0.28
C GLU A 80 -14.72 -3.27 0.35
N LEU A 81 -14.01 -2.19 0.06
CA LEU A 81 -12.56 -2.13 0.18
C LEU A 81 -12.17 -1.21 1.35
N TYR A 82 -11.35 -1.73 2.24
CA TYR A 82 -10.79 -0.96 3.36
C TYR A 82 -9.33 -0.65 3.06
N GLU A 83 -8.92 0.57 3.39
CA GLU A 83 -7.57 1.08 3.18
C GLU A 83 -6.99 1.50 4.52
N ASP A 84 -5.91 0.84 4.94
CA ASP A 84 -5.19 1.17 6.17
C ASP A 84 -3.77 1.56 5.79
N VAL A 85 -3.39 2.81 6.06
CA VAL A 85 -2.07 3.32 5.70
C VAL A 85 -1.23 3.44 6.97
N TYR A 86 0.01 2.94 6.89
CA TYR A 86 0.94 2.88 8.01
C TYR A 86 2.25 3.57 7.68
N LYS A 87 2.93 4.01 8.71
CA LYS A 87 4.29 4.54 8.59
C LYS A 87 5.22 3.69 9.46
N LYS A 88 6.30 3.22 8.88
CA LYS A 88 7.32 2.46 9.60
C LYS A 88 8.02 3.35 10.62
N LEU A 89 8.05 2.91 11.88
CA LEU A 89 8.70 3.65 12.95
C LEU A 89 10.16 3.28 13.12
N THR A 90 10.51 2.02 12.83
CA THR A 90 11.87 1.55 13.03
C THR A 90 12.17 0.37 12.11
N ASN A 91 13.45 0.18 11.83
CA ASN A 91 13.96 -1.00 11.15
C ASN A 91 15.25 -1.39 11.85
N ALA A 92 15.31 -2.59 12.41
CA ALA A 92 16.46 -3.07 13.13
C ALA A 92 16.77 -4.52 12.74
N CYS A 93 18.05 -4.82 12.58
CA CYS A 93 18.52 -6.20 12.45
C CYS A 93 18.70 -6.76 13.85
N ILE A 94 17.95 -7.79 14.18
CA ILE A 94 18.04 -8.44 15.49
C ILE A 94 18.76 -9.76 15.30
N THR A 95 19.85 -9.94 16.01
CA THR A 95 20.62 -11.18 15.99
C THR A 95 20.54 -11.85 17.34
N GLU A 96 20.43 -13.18 17.35
CA GLU A 96 20.52 -13.98 18.56
C GLU A 96 21.96 -14.40 18.80
N GLU A 97 22.35 -14.40 20.05
CA GLU A 97 23.67 -14.88 20.48
C GLU A 97 23.58 -16.26 21.09
#